data_abb4e436498b8d121240c2fde86f06c6
#
_entry.id   abb4e436498b8d121240c2fde86f06c6
#
_cell.length_a   1.000
_cell.length_b   1.000
_cell.length_c   1.000
_cell.angle_alpha   90.00
_cell.angle_beta   90.00
_cell.angle_gamma   90.00
#
_symmetry.space_group_name_H-M   'P 1'
#
loop_
_entity.id
_entity.type
_entity.pdbx_description
1 polymer ?
#
loop_
_entity_poly.entity_id
_entity_poly.type
_entity_poly.pdbx_seq_one_letter_code
_entity_poly.pdbx_strand_id
1 'polypeptide(L)'
;VIAEDLGYVTDSVRDLVRDSGFPGMKVLEFAFDSRDSGCANDYLPHNYPVNSVAYTGTHDNETLAGWGGSISKDEQKLTREYLCDTYTPEAELNKSLISLIMRSAAKWCVIPMQDYLGLDNKCRMNTPSTVGTNWKWRIRKNQLSVKLQKEIHAVTLRYGRMNWTEDVE
;
A
#
# COMPACT_ATOMS: atom_id res chain seq x y z
N VAL A 1 -10.77 -12.17 -10.36
CA VAL A 1 -10.29 -12.88 -9.16
C VAL A 1 -8.88 -12.38 -8.87
N ILE A 2 -8.56 -12.16 -7.60
CA ILE A 2 -7.21 -11.84 -7.10
C ILE A 2 -6.81 -13.03 -6.22
N ALA A 3 -5.60 -13.56 -6.43
CA ALA A 3 -5.06 -14.61 -5.58
C ALA A 3 -4.45 -13.97 -4.32
N GLU A 4 -4.94 -14.37 -3.16
CA GLU A 4 -4.29 -13.99 -1.90
C GLU A 4 -3.12 -14.94 -1.64
N ASP A 5 -1.91 -14.45 -1.89
CA ASP A 5 -0.64 -15.16 -1.75
C ASP A 5 0.21 -14.50 -0.65
N LEU A 6 -0.41 -14.16 0.47
CA LEU A 6 0.23 -13.52 1.63
C LEU A 6 0.72 -14.56 2.65
N GLY A 7 1.71 -14.18 3.45
CA GLY A 7 2.30 -15.03 4.49
C GLY A 7 3.41 -15.95 3.98
N TYR A 8 3.51 -17.17 4.53
CA TYR A 8 4.56 -18.12 4.13
C TYR A 8 4.20 -18.79 2.80
N VAL A 9 4.79 -18.32 1.72
CA VAL A 9 4.52 -18.78 0.36
C VAL A 9 5.61 -19.76 -0.08
N THR A 10 5.23 -21.04 -0.29
CA THR A 10 6.12 -22.06 -0.85
C THR A 10 6.23 -21.93 -2.37
N ASP A 11 7.25 -22.55 -2.99
CA ASP A 11 7.41 -22.54 -4.45
C ASP A 11 6.19 -23.13 -5.15
N SER A 12 5.58 -24.18 -4.58
CA SER A 12 4.37 -24.78 -5.14
C SER A 12 3.17 -23.82 -5.16
N VAL A 13 3.04 -22.95 -4.14
CA VAL A 13 2.01 -21.90 -4.11
C VAL A 13 2.32 -20.83 -5.15
N ARG A 14 3.58 -20.41 -5.30
CA ARG A 14 4.01 -19.47 -6.36
C ARG A 14 3.70 -20.01 -7.76
N ASP A 15 3.99 -21.28 -8.00
CA ASP A 15 3.68 -21.95 -9.24
C ASP A 15 2.17 -21.99 -9.49
N LEU A 16 1.37 -22.34 -8.48
CA LEU A 16 -0.09 -22.37 -8.59
C LEU A 16 -0.66 -20.97 -8.94
N VAL A 17 -0.19 -19.92 -8.28
CA VAL A 17 -0.63 -18.53 -8.59
C VAL A 17 -0.24 -18.17 -10.01
N ARG A 18 0.99 -18.44 -10.42
CA ARG A 18 1.45 -18.19 -11.79
C ARG A 18 0.60 -18.94 -12.82
N ASP A 19 0.38 -20.23 -12.62
CA ASP A 19 -0.33 -21.09 -13.56
C ASP A 19 -1.84 -20.79 -13.62
N SER A 20 -2.40 -20.23 -12.55
CA SER A 20 -3.79 -19.74 -12.53
C SER A 20 -4.01 -18.50 -13.40
N GLY A 21 -2.95 -17.73 -13.70
CA GLY A 21 -3.02 -16.45 -14.38
C GLY A 21 -3.66 -15.33 -13.56
N PHE A 22 -4.06 -15.59 -12.30
CA PHE A 22 -4.62 -14.56 -11.44
C PHE A 22 -3.51 -13.65 -10.88
N PRO A 23 -3.77 -12.34 -10.72
CA PRO A 23 -2.81 -11.45 -10.08
C PRO A 23 -2.67 -11.80 -8.59
N GLY A 24 -1.44 -11.90 -8.12
CA GLY A 24 -1.11 -12.00 -6.70
C GLY A 24 -1.14 -10.65 -6.00
N MET A 25 -1.04 -10.66 -4.68
CA MET A 25 -1.08 -9.47 -3.84
C MET A 25 0.33 -9.02 -3.44
N LYS A 26 0.57 -7.71 -3.46
CA LYS A 26 1.81 -7.08 -2.99
C LYS A 26 1.47 -5.99 -1.99
N VAL A 27 1.86 -6.20 -0.73
CA VAL A 27 1.52 -5.33 0.40
C VAL A 27 2.75 -4.56 0.85
N LEU A 28 2.71 -3.24 0.75
CA LEU A 28 3.86 -2.38 1.03
C LEU A 28 4.34 -2.47 2.48
N GLU A 29 3.43 -2.59 3.44
CA GLU A 29 3.79 -2.72 4.88
C GLU A 29 4.70 -3.91 5.18
N PHE A 30 4.77 -4.92 4.30
CA PHE A 30 5.67 -6.06 4.46
C PHE A 30 7.06 -5.84 3.84
N ALA A 31 7.25 -4.73 3.12
CA ALA A 31 8.46 -4.49 2.32
C ALA A 31 9.72 -4.16 3.15
N PHE A 32 9.56 -3.68 4.37
CA PHE A 32 10.65 -3.10 5.15
C PHE A 32 10.91 -3.84 6.47
N ASP A 33 10.54 -5.12 6.53
CA ASP A 33 10.84 -5.97 7.70
C ASP A 33 12.37 -6.16 7.80
N SER A 34 12.97 -5.63 8.86
CA SER A 34 14.42 -5.69 9.10
C SER A 34 14.95 -7.10 9.34
N ARG A 35 14.07 -8.08 9.58
CA ARG A 35 14.42 -9.50 9.75
C ARG A 35 14.61 -10.22 8.42
N ASP A 36 14.10 -9.64 7.33
CA ASP A 36 14.36 -10.15 5.99
C ASP A 36 15.77 -9.74 5.56
N SER A 37 16.59 -10.68 5.05
CA SER A 37 17.96 -10.44 4.58
C SER A 37 18.07 -9.48 3.37
N GLY A 38 16.99 -8.90 2.94
CA GLY A 38 16.89 -7.68 2.16
C GLY A 38 17.03 -7.81 0.64
N CYS A 39 17.65 -8.85 0.11
CA CYS A 39 17.88 -8.95 -1.33
C CYS A 39 16.77 -9.65 -2.11
N ALA A 40 15.85 -10.32 -1.43
CA ALA A 40 14.79 -11.12 -2.04
C ALA A 40 13.39 -10.79 -1.52
N ASN A 41 13.19 -9.58 -0.95
CA ASN A 41 11.88 -9.23 -0.43
C ASN A 41 10.90 -8.98 -1.59
N ASP A 42 10.00 -9.94 -1.80
CA ASP A 42 8.96 -9.90 -2.83
C ASP A 42 7.99 -8.72 -2.70
N TYR A 43 8.01 -8.04 -1.55
CA TYR A 43 7.14 -6.90 -1.27
C TYR A 43 7.81 -5.55 -1.54
N LEU A 44 9.09 -5.52 -1.89
CA LEU A 44 9.74 -4.28 -2.35
C LEU A 44 9.18 -3.88 -3.73
N PRO A 45 8.70 -2.65 -3.91
CA PRO A 45 7.97 -2.25 -5.12
C PRO A 45 8.70 -2.43 -6.44
N HIS A 46 10.04 -2.41 -6.45
CA HIS A 46 10.82 -2.68 -7.67
C HIS A 46 10.81 -4.16 -8.10
N ASN A 47 10.39 -5.07 -7.20
CA ASN A 47 10.26 -6.51 -7.49
C ASN A 47 8.83 -6.92 -7.88
N TYR A 48 7.87 -5.98 -7.92
CA TYR A 48 6.49 -6.34 -8.25
C TYR A 48 6.35 -6.83 -9.69
N PRO A 49 5.79 -8.02 -9.89
CA PRO A 49 5.43 -8.47 -11.22
C PRO A 49 4.29 -7.62 -11.80
N VAL A 50 4.23 -7.49 -13.12
CA VAL A 50 3.15 -6.73 -13.78
C VAL A 50 1.78 -7.31 -13.44
N ASN A 51 1.63 -8.65 -13.46
CA ASN A 51 0.37 -9.31 -13.08
C ASN A 51 0.21 -9.39 -11.57
N SER A 52 0.10 -8.24 -10.91
CA SER A 52 -0.13 -8.15 -9.48
C SER A 52 -1.04 -6.97 -9.11
N VAL A 53 -1.53 -7.00 -7.88
CA VAL A 53 -2.25 -5.91 -7.24
C VAL A 53 -1.39 -5.39 -6.09
N ALA A 54 -0.98 -4.12 -6.16
CA ALA A 54 -0.25 -3.45 -5.10
C ALA A 54 -1.21 -2.79 -4.11
N TYR A 55 -0.92 -2.96 -2.82
CA TYR A 55 -1.64 -2.35 -1.70
C TYR A 55 -0.65 -1.59 -0.83
N THR A 56 -1.05 -0.47 -0.25
CA THR A 56 -0.32 0.10 0.90
C THR A 56 -0.44 -0.82 2.10
N GLY A 57 -1.64 -1.19 2.45
CA GLY A 57 -2.06 -2.22 3.39
C GLY A 57 -3.43 -2.74 2.99
N THR A 58 -3.83 -3.92 3.48
CA THR A 58 -5.18 -4.47 3.32
C THR A 58 -6.09 -4.03 4.46
N HIS A 59 -7.32 -4.54 4.51
CA HIS A 59 -8.22 -4.32 5.66
C HIS A 59 -7.66 -4.90 6.97
N ASP A 60 -6.78 -5.88 6.92
CA ASP A 60 -6.16 -6.53 8.07
C ASP A 60 -4.86 -5.89 8.54
N ASN A 61 -4.32 -4.97 7.74
CA ASN A 61 -3.11 -4.24 8.06
C ASN A 61 -3.40 -2.98 8.90
N GLU A 62 -2.33 -2.31 9.30
CA GLU A 62 -2.41 -0.98 9.91
C GLU A 62 -2.78 0.06 8.85
N THR A 63 -3.05 1.28 9.26
CA THR A 63 -2.99 2.42 8.33
C THR A 63 -1.52 2.79 8.12
N LEU A 64 -1.15 3.38 6.99
CA LEU A 64 0.24 3.80 6.75
C LEU A 64 0.80 4.71 7.84
N ALA A 65 -0.01 5.64 8.36
CA ALA A 65 0.40 6.51 9.45
C ALA A 65 0.59 5.74 10.77
N GLY A 66 -0.27 4.75 11.04
CA GLY A 66 -0.14 3.86 12.19
C GLY A 66 1.07 2.95 12.08
N TRP A 67 1.25 2.33 10.92
CA TRP A 67 2.39 1.46 10.61
C TRP A 67 3.72 2.21 10.76
N GLY A 68 3.84 3.42 10.19
CA GLY A 68 5.06 4.23 10.32
C GLY A 68 5.44 4.53 11.78
N GLY A 69 4.45 4.66 12.67
CA GLY A 69 4.67 4.86 14.10
C GLY A 69 4.93 3.56 14.89
N SER A 70 4.62 2.38 14.34
CA SER A 70 4.76 1.08 15.03
C SER A 70 6.04 0.33 14.69
N ILE A 71 6.63 0.56 13.53
CA ILE A 71 7.86 -0.09 13.09
C ILE A 71 9.09 0.42 13.84
N SER A 72 10.14 -0.41 13.87
CA SER A 72 11.40 -0.08 14.53
C SER A 72 12.11 1.10 13.87
N LYS A 73 13.05 1.72 14.58
CA LYS A 73 13.86 2.82 14.03
C LYS A 73 14.71 2.38 12.83
N ASP A 74 15.15 1.13 12.80
CA ASP A 74 15.94 0.59 11.70
C ASP A 74 15.05 0.41 10.45
N GLU A 75 13.81 -0.04 10.61
CA GLU A 75 12.84 -0.13 9.53
C GLU A 75 12.40 1.24 9.02
N GLN A 76 12.20 2.22 9.93
CA GLN A 76 11.95 3.62 9.55
C GLN A 76 13.11 4.19 8.72
N LYS A 77 14.35 3.92 9.15
CA LYS A 77 15.55 4.35 8.43
C LYS A 77 15.63 3.69 7.05
N LEU A 78 15.45 2.37 6.98
CA LEU A 78 15.44 1.62 5.72
C LEU A 78 14.37 2.14 4.75
N THR A 79 13.16 2.40 5.27
CA THR A 79 12.06 2.98 4.48
C THR A 79 12.45 4.33 3.88
N ARG A 80 13.07 5.20 4.66
CA ARG A 80 13.50 6.52 4.19
C ARG A 80 14.66 6.45 3.19
N GLU A 81 15.61 5.59 3.43
CA GLU A 81 16.71 5.33 2.49
C GLU A 81 16.20 4.80 1.16
N TYR A 82 15.26 3.86 1.20
CA TYR A 82 14.62 3.32 0.00
C TYR A 82 13.81 4.37 -0.78
N LEU A 83 13.14 5.27 -0.07
CA LEU A 83 12.42 6.41 -0.68
C LEU A 83 13.37 7.48 -1.24
N CYS A 84 14.65 7.47 -0.86
CA CYS A 84 15.59 8.59 -1.05
C CYS A 84 15.02 9.89 -0.46
N ASP A 85 14.30 9.81 0.64
CA ASP A 85 13.57 10.92 1.26
C ASP A 85 13.80 10.97 2.77
N THR A 86 14.77 11.80 3.16
CA THR A 86 15.11 12.02 4.58
C THR A 86 14.49 13.29 5.16
N TYR A 87 13.79 14.08 4.34
CA TYR A 87 13.33 15.42 4.72
C TYR A 87 11.81 15.52 4.93
N THR A 88 11.02 14.68 4.28
CA THR A 88 9.55 14.71 4.43
C THR A 88 9.17 14.45 5.89
N PRO A 89 8.35 15.34 6.49
CA PRO A 89 7.83 15.11 7.83
C PRO A 89 7.08 13.78 7.93
N GLU A 90 7.17 13.13 9.08
CA GLU A 90 6.53 11.82 9.30
C GLU A 90 5.01 11.87 9.03
N ALA A 91 4.35 12.95 9.39
CA ALA A 91 2.92 13.17 9.15
C ALA A 91 2.53 13.21 7.66
N GLU A 92 3.51 13.39 6.75
CA GLU A 92 3.28 13.44 5.29
C GLU A 92 3.91 12.25 4.55
N LEU A 93 4.58 11.35 5.28
CA LEU A 93 5.29 10.20 4.68
C LEU A 93 4.34 9.24 3.95
N ASN A 94 3.07 9.16 4.37
CA ASN A 94 2.04 8.42 3.68
C ASN A 94 1.94 8.80 2.19
N LYS A 95 2.11 10.07 1.83
CA LYS A 95 2.08 10.53 0.43
C LYS A 95 3.24 9.99 -0.39
N SER A 96 4.44 9.94 0.20
CA SER A 96 5.63 9.35 -0.43
C SER A 96 5.45 7.84 -0.62
N LEU A 97 4.91 7.14 0.37
CA LEU A 97 4.62 5.70 0.30
C LEU A 97 3.52 5.36 -0.71
N ILE A 98 2.45 6.15 -0.78
CA ILE A 98 1.42 6.03 -1.83
C ILE A 98 2.07 6.23 -3.22
N SER A 99 2.87 7.27 -3.37
CA SER A 99 3.58 7.54 -4.63
C SER A 99 4.51 6.38 -5.01
N LEU A 100 5.13 5.73 -4.03
CA LEU A 100 6.02 4.59 -4.23
C LEU A 100 5.28 3.40 -4.88
N ILE A 101 4.11 3.01 -4.37
CA ILE A 101 3.36 1.90 -4.97
C ILE A 101 2.67 2.31 -6.28
N MET A 102 2.25 3.57 -6.41
CA MET A 102 1.65 4.08 -7.64
C MET A 102 2.63 4.06 -8.83
N ARG A 103 3.93 4.20 -8.60
CA ARG A 103 4.97 4.10 -9.63
C ARG A 103 5.49 2.67 -9.88
N SER A 104 5.01 1.67 -9.12
CA SER A 104 5.40 0.27 -9.32
C SER A 104 4.89 -0.30 -10.65
N ALA A 105 5.42 -1.45 -11.05
CA ALA A 105 5.00 -2.16 -12.26
C ALA A 105 3.64 -2.90 -12.11
N ALA A 106 3.11 -3.00 -10.89
CA ALA A 106 1.84 -3.69 -10.63
C ALA A 106 0.71 -3.12 -11.49
N LYS A 107 -0.07 -3.99 -12.14
CA LYS A 107 -1.18 -3.60 -13.03
C LYS A 107 -2.27 -2.82 -12.28
N TRP A 108 -2.56 -3.20 -11.05
CA TRP A 108 -3.53 -2.51 -10.21
C TRP A 108 -2.89 -1.99 -8.94
N CYS A 109 -3.46 -0.90 -8.42
CA CYS A 109 -3.05 -0.29 -7.17
C CYS A 109 -4.32 0.01 -6.35
N VAL A 110 -4.41 -0.55 -5.16
CA VAL A 110 -5.54 -0.36 -4.23
C VAL A 110 -5.01 0.30 -2.97
N ILE A 111 -5.50 1.50 -2.69
CA ILE A 111 -5.06 2.31 -1.56
C ILE A 111 -6.26 2.59 -0.66
N PRO A 112 -6.23 2.16 0.60
CA PRO A 112 -7.27 2.50 1.57
C PRO A 112 -7.44 4.02 1.69
N MET A 113 -8.68 4.48 1.82
CA MET A 113 -8.98 5.89 1.97
C MET A 113 -8.34 6.49 3.24
N GLN A 114 -8.16 5.66 4.26
CA GLN A 114 -7.47 6.04 5.49
C GLN A 114 -6.04 6.54 5.23
N ASP A 115 -5.35 5.91 4.27
CA ASP A 115 -3.96 6.26 3.92
C ASP A 115 -3.90 7.57 3.15
N TYR A 116 -4.82 7.81 2.22
CA TYR A 116 -4.94 9.11 1.57
C TYR A 116 -5.23 10.25 2.55
N LEU A 117 -6.01 9.95 3.61
CA LEU A 117 -6.37 10.91 4.65
C LEU A 117 -5.31 11.04 5.75
N GLY A 118 -4.26 10.21 5.76
CA GLY A 118 -3.22 10.21 6.78
C GLY A 118 -3.74 9.87 8.18
N LEU A 119 -4.74 8.97 8.26
CA LEU A 119 -5.37 8.60 9.53
C LEU A 119 -4.57 7.53 10.28
N ASP A 120 -4.61 7.59 11.61
CA ASP A 120 -3.93 6.65 12.50
C ASP A 120 -4.70 5.32 12.67
N ASN A 121 -4.13 4.40 13.45
CA ASN A 121 -4.67 3.06 13.71
C ASN A 121 -6.06 3.02 14.35
N LYS A 122 -6.56 4.13 14.90
CA LYS A 122 -7.96 4.21 15.38
C LYS A 122 -8.96 4.09 14.23
N CYS A 123 -8.49 4.27 13.00
CA CYS A 123 -9.30 4.21 11.78
C CYS A 123 -9.11 2.90 11.00
N ARG A 124 -8.46 1.88 11.56
CA ARG A 124 -8.34 0.55 10.93
C ARG A 124 -9.72 -0.05 10.65
N MET A 125 -9.81 -0.82 9.56
CA MET A 125 -11.03 -1.57 9.24
C MET A 125 -11.15 -2.80 10.11
N ASN A 126 -10.08 -3.56 10.23
CA ASN A 126 -10.04 -4.79 10.99
C ASN A 126 -8.72 -4.94 11.77
N THR A 127 -8.80 -5.54 12.94
CA THR A 127 -7.65 -6.00 13.71
C THR A 127 -7.81 -7.50 13.87
N PRO A 128 -6.98 -8.32 13.18
CA PRO A 128 -7.07 -9.78 13.26
C PRO A 128 -7.10 -10.29 14.69
N SER A 129 -7.81 -11.39 14.91
CA SER A 129 -7.95 -12.05 16.23
C SER A 129 -8.63 -11.20 17.31
N THR A 130 -9.37 -10.14 16.92
CA THR A 130 -10.16 -9.31 17.85
C THR A 130 -11.64 -9.29 17.47
N VAL A 131 -12.48 -8.92 18.44
CA VAL A 131 -13.93 -8.75 18.25
C VAL A 131 -14.38 -7.38 18.76
N GLY A 132 -15.52 -6.91 18.27
CA GLY A 132 -16.24 -5.77 18.83
C GLY A 132 -16.08 -4.45 18.07
N THR A 133 -14.89 -4.08 17.61
CA THR A 133 -14.63 -2.77 16.95
C THR A 133 -14.41 -2.85 15.45
N ASN A 134 -14.21 -4.04 14.89
CA ASN A 134 -13.89 -4.26 13.49
C ASN A 134 -15.05 -3.88 12.55
N TRP A 135 -14.71 -3.41 11.35
CA TRP A 135 -15.64 -3.06 10.27
C TRP A 135 -16.57 -1.89 10.58
N LYS A 136 -16.25 -1.07 11.59
CA LYS A 136 -17.08 0.06 12.04
C LYS A 136 -16.64 1.42 11.55
N TRP A 137 -15.38 1.56 11.08
CA TRP A 137 -14.91 2.83 10.55
C TRP A 137 -15.79 3.31 9.38
N ARG A 138 -16.07 4.59 9.36
CA ARG A 138 -16.83 5.24 8.27
C ARG A 138 -16.20 6.57 7.95
N ILE A 139 -16.03 6.84 6.67
CA ILE A 139 -15.59 8.15 6.19
C ILE A 139 -16.69 9.19 6.45
N ARG A 140 -16.29 10.38 6.86
CA ARG A 140 -17.20 11.51 7.07
C ARG A 140 -17.26 12.38 5.83
N LYS A 141 -18.41 13.00 5.55
CA LYS A 141 -18.64 13.83 4.35
C LYS A 141 -17.61 14.95 4.20
N ASN A 142 -17.17 15.58 5.28
CA ASN A 142 -16.18 16.66 5.27
C ASN A 142 -14.74 16.19 4.98
N GLN A 143 -14.47 14.90 5.00
CA GLN A 143 -13.14 14.33 4.68
C GLN A 143 -12.94 14.20 3.16
N LEU A 144 -14.01 14.12 2.38
CA LEU A 144 -13.97 14.09 0.90
C LEU A 144 -13.91 15.52 0.35
N SER A 145 -12.81 16.22 0.60
CA SER A 145 -12.63 17.60 0.14
C SER A 145 -12.22 17.65 -1.34
N VAL A 146 -12.53 18.78 -2.01
CA VAL A 146 -12.06 19.05 -3.37
C VAL A 146 -10.52 19.02 -3.44
N LYS A 147 -9.84 19.43 -2.38
CA LYS A 147 -8.37 19.35 -2.30
C LYS A 147 -7.90 17.91 -2.38
N LEU A 148 -8.48 17.01 -1.58
CA LEU A 148 -8.15 15.58 -1.60
C LEU A 148 -8.42 14.96 -2.98
N GLN A 149 -9.56 15.27 -3.59
CA GLN A 149 -9.88 14.79 -4.94
C GLN A 149 -8.81 15.21 -5.96
N LYS A 150 -8.38 16.49 -5.93
CA LYS A 150 -7.30 16.98 -6.80
C LYS A 150 -5.95 16.30 -6.52
N GLU A 151 -5.63 16.01 -5.26
CA GLU A 151 -4.39 15.32 -4.88
C GLU A 151 -4.40 13.87 -5.41
N ILE A 152 -5.51 13.14 -5.24
CA ILE A 152 -5.68 11.77 -5.76
C ILE A 152 -5.61 11.78 -7.30
N HIS A 153 -6.34 12.67 -7.94
CA HIS A 153 -6.31 12.82 -9.41
C HIS A 153 -4.88 13.08 -9.90
N ALA A 154 -4.16 14.03 -9.28
CA ALA A 154 -2.82 14.38 -9.69
C ALA A 154 -1.81 13.23 -9.55
N VAL A 155 -1.88 12.42 -8.49
CA VAL A 155 -0.99 11.27 -8.32
C VAL A 155 -1.35 10.14 -9.30
N THR A 156 -2.64 9.92 -9.55
CA THR A 156 -3.12 8.91 -10.52
C THR A 156 -2.69 9.26 -11.94
N LEU A 157 -2.83 10.52 -12.33
CA LEU A 157 -2.39 11.05 -13.62
C LEU A 157 -0.87 10.94 -13.77
N ARG A 158 -0.11 11.36 -12.76
CA ARG A 158 1.37 11.36 -12.77
C ARG A 158 1.96 10.01 -13.11
N TYR A 159 1.36 8.94 -12.61
CA TYR A 159 1.85 7.57 -12.82
C TYR A 159 1.10 6.78 -13.90
N GLY A 160 0.33 7.49 -14.76
CA GLY A 160 -0.34 6.89 -15.91
C GLY A 160 -1.41 5.85 -15.55
N ARG A 161 -2.04 5.98 -14.37
CA ARG A 161 -3.07 5.05 -13.88
C ARG A 161 -4.49 5.54 -14.15
N MET A 162 -4.64 6.48 -15.06
CA MET A 162 -5.92 6.95 -15.59
C MET A 162 -6.13 6.47 -17.01
N ASN A 163 -7.40 6.32 -17.40
CA ASN A 163 -7.76 6.12 -18.79
C ASN A 163 -7.74 7.48 -19.51
N TRP A 164 -6.71 7.73 -20.31
CA TRP A 164 -6.49 9.01 -21.01
C TRP A 164 -7.57 9.34 -22.04
N THR A 165 -8.43 8.38 -22.39
CA THR A 165 -9.46 8.58 -23.42
C THR A 165 -10.74 9.24 -22.92
N GLU A 166 -10.90 9.42 -21.60
CA GLU A 166 -12.14 9.92 -21.00
C GLU A 166 -12.04 11.36 -20.45
N ASP A 167 -10.85 11.96 -20.40
CA ASP A 167 -10.62 13.28 -19.77
C ASP A 167 -10.23 14.40 -20.76
N VAL A 168 -10.66 14.30 -22.03
CA VAL A 168 -10.42 15.35 -23.06
C VAL A 168 -11.76 15.99 -23.46
N GLU A 169 -12.55 16.44 -22.46
CA GLU A 169 -13.61 17.43 -22.68
C GLU A 169 -13.53 18.59 -21.67
#